data_22baea0179562735423b435d4eee122d
#
_entry.id   22baea0179562735423b435d4eee122d
#
_cell.length_a   1.000
_cell.length_b   1.000
_cell.length_c   1.000
_cell.angle_alpha   90.00
_cell.angle_beta   90.00
_cell.angle_gamma   90.00
#
_symmetry.space_group_name_H-M   'P 1'
#
loop_
_entity.id
_entity.type
_entity.pdbx_description
1 polymer ?
#
loop_
_entity_poly.entity_id
_entity_poly.type
_entity_poly.pdbx_seq_one_letter_code
_entity_poly.pdbx_strand_id
1 'polypeptide(L)'
;INSGANMNFDRLRHIAERTEIGEGREAVLAVTIPEQAGAFKAFCQAIGKRNVTEFNYRYSDCSEAHVFVGVTVRNGAEERAELVGGLQRKGYAVLDLSDDEMAKLHTRHLVGGHAGLADERLFRFEFPERPGALMAFLTQLGTQWNISLFHYRNHGAAYGRVLVGLQLGSRSLKELKASLDAVGYPYSDESTNPAYQLFLR
;
A
#
# COMPACT_ATOMS: atom_id res chain seq x y z
N ILE A 1 9.25 0.79 -43.30
CA ILE A 1 9.36 -0.11 -42.13
C ILE A 1 9.70 0.78 -40.94
N ASN A 2 8.71 1.12 -40.13
CA ASN A 2 8.94 1.77 -38.86
C ASN A 2 9.49 0.70 -37.89
N SER A 3 10.80 0.66 -37.69
CA SER A 3 11.41 -0.14 -36.65
C SER A 3 11.14 0.53 -35.32
N GLY A 4 10.43 -0.16 -34.41
CA GLY A 4 10.01 0.34 -33.10
C GLY A 4 11.12 0.60 -32.07
N ALA A 5 12.34 0.92 -32.50
CA ALA A 5 13.50 1.11 -31.65
C ALA A 5 13.52 2.43 -30.86
N ASN A 6 12.54 3.33 -31.03
CA ASN A 6 12.50 4.64 -30.41
C ASN A 6 11.24 4.89 -29.58
N MET A 7 10.65 3.86 -28.99
CA MET A 7 9.58 4.08 -28.02
C MET A 7 10.17 4.49 -26.67
N ASN A 8 9.86 5.70 -26.25
CA ASN A 8 10.18 6.19 -24.92
C ASN A 8 9.41 5.35 -23.88
N PHE A 9 10.14 4.65 -23.01
CA PHE A 9 9.55 3.77 -21.98
C PHE A 9 8.59 4.53 -21.04
N ASP A 10 8.80 5.82 -20.80
CA ASP A 10 7.89 6.65 -20.02
C ASP A 10 6.54 6.86 -20.73
N ARG A 11 6.55 6.94 -22.07
CA ARG A 11 5.32 6.96 -22.87
C ARG A 11 4.56 5.64 -22.83
N LEU A 12 5.28 4.52 -22.85
CA LEU A 12 4.66 3.19 -22.71
C LEU A 12 4.01 3.03 -21.35
N ARG A 13 4.70 3.44 -20.29
CA ARG A 13 4.13 3.44 -18.94
C ARG A 13 2.87 4.30 -18.88
N HIS A 14 2.93 5.53 -19.39
CA HIS A 14 1.80 6.45 -19.41
C HIS A 14 0.61 5.90 -20.20
N ILE A 15 0.86 5.24 -21.34
CA ILE A 15 -0.20 4.59 -22.13
C ILE A 15 -0.80 3.41 -21.36
N ALA A 16 0.02 2.56 -20.74
CA ALA A 16 -0.45 1.42 -19.94
C ALA A 16 -1.30 1.90 -18.76
N GLU A 17 -0.81 2.87 -17.98
CA GLU A 17 -1.55 3.47 -16.86
C GLU A 17 -2.89 4.09 -17.31
N ARG A 18 -2.91 4.79 -18.44
CA ARG A 18 -4.16 5.35 -19.00
C ARG A 18 -5.12 4.30 -19.53
N THR A 19 -4.60 3.21 -20.07
CA THR A 19 -5.43 2.10 -20.56
C THR A 19 -6.10 1.39 -19.40
N GLU A 20 -5.40 1.11 -18.32
CA GLU A 20 -5.98 0.53 -17.10
C GLU A 20 -7.06 1.43 -16.48
N ILE A 21 -6.80 2.74 -16.43
CA ILE A 21 -7.77 3.74 -15.97
C ILE A 21 -9.00 3.80 -16.90
N GLY A 22 -8.79 3.79 -18.22
CA GLY A 22 -9.87 3.93 -19.23
C GLY A 22 -10.74 2.68 -19.37
N GLU A 23 -10.18 1.49 -19.10
CA GLU A 23 -10.91 0.23 -19.20
C GLU A 23 -11.66 -0.15 -17.91
N GLY A 24 -11.57 0.68 -16.85
CA GLY A 24 -12.24 0.44 -15.58
C GLY A 24 -11.80 -0.85 -14.87
N ARG A 25 -10.56 -1.28 -15.11
CA ARG A 25 -10.01 -2.52 -14.54
C ARG A 25 -9.40 -2.35 -13.16
N GLU A 26 -9.43 -1.14 -12.62
CA GLU A 26 -8.93 -0.81 -11.29
C GLU A 26 -10.01 -0.08 -10.49
N ALA A 27 -10.28 -0.53 -9.28
CA ALA A 27 -11.00 0.21 -8.26
C ALA A 27 -9.98 0.98 -7.42
N VAL A 28 -10.14 2.30 -7.30
CA VAL A 28 -9.34 3.17 -6.44
C VAL A 28 -10.21 3.64 -5.29
N LEU A 29 -9.85 3.30 -4.07
CA LEU A 29 -10.67 3.53 -2.88
C LEU A 29 -9.88 4.28 -1.82
N ALA A 30 -10.54 5.21 -1.11
CA ALA A 30 -10.09 5.67 0.20
C ALA A 30 -10.92 4.96 1.27
N VAL A 31 -10.25 4.28 2.19
CA VAL A 31 -10.90 3.50 3.24
C VAL A 31 -10.39 3.96 4.60
N THR A 32 -11.32 4.29 5.50
CA THR A 32 -10.98 4.64 6.88
C THR A 32 -10.89 3.39 7.72
N ILE A 33 -9.78 3.23 8.44
CA ILE A 33 -9.53 2.13 9.37
C ILE A 33 -9.19 2.67 10.76
N PRO A 34 -9.46 1.91 11.85
CA PRO A 34 -8.99 2.29 13.19
C PRO A 34 -7.46 2.35 13.25
N GLU A 35 -6.90 3.33 13.95
CA GLU A 35 -5.45 3.45 14.15
C GLU A 35 -5.01 2.57 15.33
N GLN A 36 -4.97 1.27 15.09
CA GLN A 36 -4.54 0.28 16.08
C GLN A 36 -3.80 -0.89 15.44
N ALA A 37 -2.92 -1.52 16.21
CA ALA A 37 -2.16 -2.68 15.76
C ALA A 37 -3.10 -3.80 15.26
N GLY A 38 -2.83 -4.30 14.05
CA GLY A 38 -3.64 -5.32 13.40
C GLY A 38 -4.77 -4.81 12.50
N ALA A 39 -5.18 -3.54 12.59
CA ALA A 39 -6.27 -2.99 11.78
C ALA A 39 -5.95 -3.05 10.28
N PHE A 40 -4.72 -2.72 9.88
CA PHE A 40 -4.29 -2.83 8.49
C PHE A 40 -4.37 -4.26 7.97
N LYS A 41 -3.96 -5.25 8.77
CA LYS A 41 -4.09 -6.68 8.44
C LYS A 41 -5.55 -7.09 8.28
N ALA A 42 -6.43 -6.68 9.21
CA ALA A 42 -7.86 -6.96 9.14
C ALA A 42 -8.50 -6.35 7.88
N PHE A 43 -8.09 -5.13 7.51
CA PHE A 43 -8.51 -4.49 6.28
C PHE A 43 -8.06 -5.28 5.03
N CYS A 44 -6.80 -5.72 4.96
CA CYS A 44 -6.31 -6.55 3.86
C CYS A 44 -7.07 -7.89 3.77
N GLN A 45 -7.43 -8.50 4.90
CA GLN A 45 -8.30 -9.68 4.92
C GLN A 45 -9.71 -9.38 4.39
N ALA A 46 -10.23 -8.18 4.67
CA ALA A 46 -11.55 -7.75 4.20
C ALA A 46 -11.61 -7.55 2.67
N ILE A 47 -10.53 -7.09 2.04
CA ILE A 47 -10.36 -7.01 0.58
C ILE A 47 -10.37 -8.41 -0.03
N GLY A 48 -9.88 -9.42 0.67
CA GLY A 48 -9.84 -10.81 0.23
C GLY A 48 -8.67 -11.10 -0.72
N LYS A 49 -8.83 -12.11 -1.59
CA LYS A 49 -7.79 -12.59 -2.50
C LYS A 49 -7.65 -11.77 -3.81
N ARG A 50 -8.08 -10.51 -3.79
CA ARG A 50 -7.95 -9.62 -4.96
C ARG A 50 -6.51 -9.17 -5.13
N ASN A 51 -6.13 -8.89 -6.36
CA ASN A 51 -4.82 -8.30 -6.64
C ASN A 51 -4.85 -6.81 -6.28
N VAL A 52 -3.97 -6.42 -5.36
CA VAL A 52 -3.78 -5.03 -4.97
C VAL A 52 -2.72 -4.43 -5.90
N THR A 53 -3.07 -3.32 -6.53
CA THR A 53 -2.17 -2.58 -7.42
C THR A 53 -1.36 -1.56 -6.66
N GLU A 54 -1.94 -1.01 -5.59
CA GLU A 54 -1.33 0.06 -4.82
C GLU A 54 -1.87 0.11 -3.39
N PHE A 55 -0.98 0.41 -2.44
CA PHE A 55 -1.33 0.88 -1.10
C PHE A 55 -0.56 2.14 -0.78
N ASN A 56 -1.26 3.14 -0.25
CA ASN A 56 -0.65 4.30 0.37
C ASN A 56 -1.37 4.57 1.69
N TYR A 57 -0.66 4.37 2.78
CA TYR A 57 -1.16 4.56 4.13
C TYR A 57 -0.12 5.28 4.96
N ARG A 58 -0.57 6.27 5.70
CA ARG A 58 0.23 6.98 6.68
C ARG A 58 -0.59 7.24 7.92
N TYR A 59 0.00 6.98 9.07
CA TYR A 59 -0.52 7.42 10.36
C TYR A 59 -0.78 8.93 10.33
N SER A 60 -1.94 9.37 10.75
CA SER A 60 -2.27 10.80 10.77
C SER A 60 -2.82 11.28 12.10
N ASP A 61 -3.49 10.42 12.86
CA ASP A 61 -4.19 10.75 14.09
C ASP A 61 -4.24 9.53 15.02
N CYS A 62 -4.59 9.76 16.30
CA CYS A 62 -4.64 8.67 17.29
C CYS A 62 -5.87 7.76 17.16
N SER A 63 -6.85 8.07 16.35
CA SER A 63 -8.12 7.33 16.28
C SER A 63 -8.37 6.62 14.97
N GLU A 64 -8.11 7.28 13.84
CA GLU A 64 -8.44 6.79 12.51
C GLU A 64 -7.33 7.08 11.50
N ALA A 65 -7.22 6.22 10.51
CA ALA A 65 -6.31 6.40 9.38
C ALA A 65 -7.03 6.22 8.06
N HIS A 66 -6.60 6.94 7.04
CA HIS A 66 -7.11 6.82 5.67
C HIS A 66 -6.13 6.04 4.81
N VAL A 67 -6.60 4.92 4.27
CA VAL A 67 -5.83 4.08 3.36
C VAL A 67 -6.26 4.38 1.94
N PHE A 68 -5.33 4.78 1.10
CA PHE A 68 -5.52 4.83 -0.34
C PHE A 68 -5.14 3.46 -0.92
N VAL A 69 -6.06 2.80 -1.61
CA VAL A 69 -5.85 1.46 -2.14
C VAL A 69 -6.35 1.32 -3.58
N GLY A 70 -5.51 0.77 -4.44
CA GLY A 70 -5.86 0.32 -5.78
C GLY A 70 -6.07 -1.20 -5.78
N VAL A 71 -7.14 -1.66 -6.41
CA VAL A 71 -7.50 -3.09 -6.50
C VAL A 71 -7.90 -3.42 -7.92
N THR A 72 -7.32 -4.47 -8.49
CA THR A 72 -7.73 -4.96 -9.82
C THR A 72 -9.16 -5.50 -9.77
N VAL A 73 -9.99 -5.03 -10.69
CA VAL A 73 -11.35 -5.51 -10.94
C VAL A 73 -11.43 -6.04 -12.38
N ARG A 74 -12.09 -7.19 -12.58
CA ARG A 74 -12.21 -7.84 -13.89
C ARG A 74 -13.52 -7.48 -14.59
N ASN A 75 -14.58 -7.32 -13.81
CA ASN A 75 -15.92 -7.03 -14.29
C ASN A 75 -16.28 -5.52 -14.14
N GLY A 76 -15.30 -4.65 -14.13
CA GLY A 76 -15.51 -3.19 -14.14
C GLY A 76 -16.39 -2.70 -12.98
N ALA A 77 -17.45 -1.96 -13.33
CA ALA A 77 -18.30 -1.27 -12.34
C ALA A 77 -19.07 -2.22 -11.41
N GLU A 78 -19.45 -3.40 -11.86
CA GLU A 78 -20.21 -4.36 -11.04
C GLU A 78 -19.33 -4.92 -9.90
N GLU A 79 -18.14 -5.42 -10.22
CA GLU A 79 -17.21 -5.95 -9.22
C GLU A 79 -16.70 -4.84 -8.28
N ARG A 80 -16.55 -3.61 -8.79
CA ARG A 80 -16.25 -2.42 -7.99
C ARG A 80 -17.34 -2.16 -6.96
N ALA A 81 -18.60 -2.13 -7.37
CA ALA A 81 -19.75 -1.93 -6.48
C ALA A 81 -19.85 -3.04 -5.43
N GLU A 82 -19.61 -4.30 -5.82
CA GLU A 82 -19.57 -5.44 -4.91
C GLU A 82 -18.45 -5.29 -3.86
N LEU A 83 -17.24 -4.89 -4.26
CA LEU A 83 -16.11 -4.64 -3.36
C LEU A 83 -16.44 -3.53 -2.35
N VAL A 84 -16.92 -2.38 -2.83
CA VAL A 84 -17.31 -1.24 -1.98
C VAL A 84 -18.40 -1.67 -0.98
N GLY A 85 -19.50 -2.28 -1.46
CA GLY A 85 -20.58 -2.75 -0.60
C GLY A 85 -20.14 -3.84 0.37
N GLY A 86 -19.20 -4.70 -0.03
CA GLY A 86 -18.63 -5.73 0.83
C GLY A 86 -17.83 -5.14 2.00
N LEU A 87 -17.02 -4.10 1.75
CA LEU A 87 -16.27 -3.39 2.77
C LEU A 87 -17.21 -2.60 3.70
N GLN A 88 -18.20 -1.91 3.15
CA GLN A 88 -19.18 -1.16 3.93
C GLN A 88 -20.00 -2.09 4.88
N ARG A 89 -20.41 -3.27 4.42
CA ARG A 89 -21.08 -4.27 5.27
C ARG A 89 -20.20 -4.78 6.42
N LYS A 90 -18.87 -4.70 6.28
CA LYS A 90 -17.90 -5.02 7.35
C LYS A 90 -17.61 -3.82 8.27
N GLY A 91 -18.30 -2.71 8.09
CA GLY A 91 -18.19 -1.52 8.94
C GLY A 91 -17.12 -0.51 8.50
N TYR A 92 -16.50 -0.68 7.34
CA TYR A 92 -15.53 0.31 6.84
C TYR A 92 -16.25 1.50 6.20
N ALA A 93 -15.80 2.72 6.50
CA ALA A 93 -16.14 3.90 5.72
C ALA A 93 -15.29 3.88 4.44
N VAL A 94 -15.98 3.84 3.29
CA VAL A 94 -15.35 3.70 1.96
C VAL A 94 -15.79 4.84 1.06
N LEU A 95 -14.82 5.56 0.50
CA LEU A 95 -15.02 6.52 -0.57
C LEU A 95 -14.46 5.93 -1.87
N ASP A 96 -15.32 5.76 -2.88
CA ASP A 96 -14.90 5.31 -4.20
C ASP A 96 -14.32 6.50 -4.99
N LEU A 97 -13.04 6.41 -5.30
CA LEU A 97 -12.26 7.40 -6.05
C LEU A 97 -11.94 6.92 -7.49
N SER A 98 -12.56 5.83 -7.93
CA SER A 98 -12.26 5.20 -9.22
C SER A 98 -12.54 6.10 -10.42
N ASP A 99 -13.41 7.12 -10.27
CA ASP A 99 -13.72 8.10 -11.31
C ASP A 99 -13.16 9.50 -10.98
N ASP A 100 -12.40 9.64 -9.89
CA ASP A 100 -11.76 10.89 -9.48
C ASP A 100 -10.38 11.04 -10.15
N GLU A 101 -10.28 11.98 -11.11
CA GLU A 101 -9.04 12.23 -11.85
C GLU A 101 -7.92 12.79 -10.98
N MET A 102 -8.24 13.64 -10.02
CA MET A 102 -7.26 14.20 -9.08
C MET A 102 -6.64 13.10 -8.21
N ALA A 103 -7.46 12.17 -7.72
CA ALA A 103 -6.98 11.03 -6.94
C ALA A 103 -6.05 10.13 -7.78
N LYS A 104 -6.43 9.82 -9.01
CA LYS A 104 -5.66 8.95 -9.92
C LYS A 104 -4.34 9.56 -10.39
N LEU A 105 -4.31 10.86 -10.67
CA LEU A 105 -3.14 11.51 -11.26
C LEU A 105 -2.20 12.12 -10.22
N HIS A 106 -2.69 12.48 -9.04
CA HIS A 106 -1.93 13.23 -8.05
C HIS A 106 -1.87 12.52 -6.70
N THR A 107 -3.00 12.23 -6.06
CA THR A 107 -3.02 11.66 -4.69
C THR A 107 -2.29 10.32 -4.60
N ARG A 108 -2.40 9.49 -5.62
CA ARG A 108 -1.73 8.17 -5.67
C ARG A 108 -0.19 8.25 -5.64
N HIS A 109 0.41 9.39 -5.96
CA HIS A 109 1.86 9.59 -5.94
C HIS A 109 2.37 10.19 -4.62
N LEU A 110 1.47 10.54 -3.71
CA LEU A 110 1.81 11.11 -2.41
C LEU A 110 2.08 9.99 -1.41
N VAL A 111 3.33 9.89 -0.95
CA VAL A 111 3.71 8.98 0.13
C VAL A 111 3.52 9.69 1.46
N GLY A 112 2.27 9.84 1.90
CA GLY A 112 1.93 10.40 3.21
C GLY A 112 2.62 11.73 3.56
N GLY A 113 2.50 12.15 4.80
CA GLY A 113 3.15 13.35 5.35
C GLY A 113 3.97 13.02 6.61
N HIS A 114 4.33 14.05 7.35
CA HIS A 114 4.95 13.90 8.65
C HIS A 114 3.93 13.33 9.66
N ALA A 115 4.30 12.28 10.37
CA ALA A 115 3.48 11.71 11.43
C ALA A 115 3.94 12.11 12.84
N GLY A 116 5.14 12.69 12.98
CA GLY A 116 5.68 13.12 14.28
C GLY A 116 5.92 11.97 15.27
N LEU A 117 6.06 10.75 14.80
CA LEU A 117 6.24 9.55 15.63
C LEU A 117 7.71 9.37 16.00
N ALA A 118 8.03 9.55 17.28
CA ALA A 118 9.42 9.45 17.76
C ALA A 118 9.97 8.01 17.72
N ASP A 119 9.12 7.01 17.87
CA ASP A 119 9.45 5.59 17.98
C ASP A 119 9.30 4.81 16.66
N GLU A 120 9.03 5.53 15.56
CA GLU A 120 8.92 4.91 14.24
C GLU A 120 10.27 4.45 13.70
N ARG A 121 10.27 3.28 13.08
CA ARG A 121 11.36 2.72 12.29
C ARG A 121 10.89 2.44 10.88
N LEU A 122 11.68 2.84 9.90
CA LEU A 122 11.34 2.71 8.49
C LEU A 122 12.17 1.60 7.84
N PHE A 123 11.48 0.71 7.13
CA PHE A 123 12.11 -0.40 6.40
C PHE A 123 11.61 -0.44 4.97
N ARG A 124 12.52 -0.76 4.06
CA ARG A 124 12.20 -1.03 2.66
C ARG A 124 12.37 -2.51 2.39
N PHE A 125 11.30 -3.16 1.95
CA PHE A 125 11.26 -4.60 1.64
C PHE A 125 11.23 -4.85 0.14
N GLU A 126 11.72 -6.02 -0.25
CA GLU A 126 11.52 -6.58 -1.59
C GLU A 126 10.51 -7.73 -1.49
N PHE A 127 9.31 -7.52 -2.01
CA PHE A 127 8.24 -8.51 -2.04
C PHE A 127 8.21 -9.22 -3.38
N PRO A 128 7.99 -10.56 -3.40
CA PRO A 128 7.67 -11.24 -4.65
C PRO A 128 6.29 -10.78 -5.15
N GLU A 129 6.20 -10.39 -6.43
CA GLU A 129 4.96 -9.95 -7.07
C GLU A 129 4.07 -11.17 -7.41
N ARG A 130 3.49 -11.76 -6.37
CA ARG A 130 2.58 -12.90 -6.48
C ARG A 130 1.39 -12.74 -5.54
N PRO A 131 0.20 -13.27 -5.93
CA PRO A 131 -0.96 -13.27 -5.05
C PRO A 131 -0.64 -13.85 -3.67
N GLY A 132 -1.06 -13.16 -2.61
CA GLY A 132 -0.88 -13.59 -1.22
C GLY A 132 0.44 -13.18 -0.56
N ALA A 133 1.42 -12.62 -1.27
CA ALA A 133 2.69 -12.19 -0.68
C ALA A 133 2.51 -11.14 0.44
N LEU A 134 1.63 -10.16 0.22
CA LEU A 134 1.28 -9.16 1.23
C LEU A 134 0.64 -9.82 2.48
N MET A 135 -0.31 -10.73 2.28
CA MET A 135 -0.96 -11.42 3.41
C MET A 135 0.01 -12.32 4.15
N ALA A 136 0.93 -12.98 3.46
CA ALA A 136 2.00 -13.76 4.08
C ALA A 136 2.88 -12.87 4.96
N PHE A 137 3.32 -11.72 4.45
CA PHE A 137 4.06 -10.71 5.20
C PHE A 137 3.33 -10.28 6.47
N LEU A 138 2.07 -9.83 6.33
CA LEU A 138 1.26 -9.33 7.46
C LEU A 138 0.96 -10.44 8.49
N THR A 139 0.86 -11.69 8.04
CA THR A 139 0.65 -12.83 8.92
C THR A 139 1.90 -13.15 9.73
N GLN A 140 3.06 -13.15 9.10
CA GLN A 140 4.36 -13.39 9.75
C GLN A 140 4.73 -12.24 10.70
N LEU A 141 4.53 -11.00 10.29
CA LEU A 141 4.76 -9.82 11.12
C LEU A 141 3.91 -9.84 12.40
N GLY A 142 2.71 -10.44 12.32
CA GLY A 142 1.79 -10.52 13.44
C GLY A 142 1.02 -9.23 13.70
N THR A 143 0.47 -9.11 14.91
CA THR A 143 -0.31 -7.93 15.35
C THR A 143 0.40 -7.12 16.45
N GLN A 144 1.62 -7.50 16.78
CA GLN A 144 2.39 -6.89 17.87
C GLN A 144 3.04 -5.56 17.46
N TRP A 145 3.14 -5.27 16.20
CA TRP A 145 3.73 -4.05 15.66
C TRP A 145 2.65 -3.19 15.01
N ASN A 146 2.58 -1.93 15.40
CA ASN A 146 1.72 -0.99 14.70
C ASN A 146 2.40 -0.53 13.42
N ILE A 147 1.69 -0.66 12.29
CA ILE A 147 2.16 -0.15 11.01
C ILE A 147 1.74 1.31 10.93
N SER A 148 2.69 2.22 10.85
CA SER A 148 2.48 3.67 10.79
C SER A 148 2.61 4.24 9.37
N LEU A 149 3.28 3.52 8.48
CA LEU A 149 3.40 3.82 7.07
C LEU A 149 3.37 2.51 6.28
N PHE A 150 2.62 2.50 5.19
CA PHE A 150 2.69 1.41 4.22
C PHE A 150 2.53 1.97 2.81
N HIS A 151 3.59 1.89 2.02
CA HIS A 151 3.58 2.30 0.63
C HIS A 151 4.02 1.14 -0.25
N TYR A 152 3.11 0.73 -1.11
CA TYR A 152 3.33 -0.31 -2.11
C TYR A 152 2.71 0.12 -3.44
N ARG A 153 3.42 -0.11 -4.52
CA ARG A 153 2.90 0.04 -5.87
C ARG A 153 3.44 -1.08 -6.75
N ASN A 154 2.54 -1.78 -7.42
CA ASN A 154 2.90 -2.77 -8.42
C ASN A 154 3.38 -2.08 -9.70
N HIS A 155 4.60 -2.36 -10.09
CA HIS A 155 5.20 -1.84 -11.32
C HIS A 155 5.34 -2.90 -12.42
N GLY A 156 4.72 -4.07 -12.26
CA GLY A 156 4.83 -5.18 -13.21
C GLY A 156 6.20 -5.87 -13.21
N ALA A 157 7.04 -5.62 -12.20
CA ALA A 157 8.31 -6.31 -12.02
C ALA A 157 8.12 -7.64 -11.27
N ALA A 158 9.12 -8.51 -11.28
CA ALA A 158 9.08 -9.78 -10.52
C ALA A 158 9.07 -9.57 -9.00
N TYR A 159 9.57 -8.42 -8.55
CA TYR A 159 9.62 -8.02 -7.14
C TYR A 159 9.12 -6.58 -6.98
N GLY A 160 8.14 -6.39 -6.09
CA GLY A 160 7.67 -5.08 -5.65
C GLY A 160 8.55 -4.54 -4.53
N ARG A 161 8.71 -3.23 -4.50
CA ARG A 161 9.37 -2.52 -3.40
C ARG A 161 8.33 -1.91 -2.49
N VAL A 162 8.38 -2.27 -1.22
CA VAL A 162 7.41 -1.85 -0.22
C VAL A 162 8.12 -1.07 0.86
N LEU A 163 7.60 0.12 1.18
CA LEU A 163 8.09 0.93 2.29
C LEU A 163 7.14 0.74 3.48
N VAL A 164 7.68 0.36 4.63
CA VAL A 164 6.90 0.08 5.83
C VAL A 164 7.48 0.84 7.02
N GLY A 165 6.67 1.68 7.65
CA GLY A 165 6.94 2.28 8.95
C GLY A 165 6.33 1.43 10.06
N LEU A 166 7.10 1.15 11.10
CA LEU A 166 6.70 0.34 12.24
C LEU A 166 7.01 1.09 13.54
N GLN A 167 6.04 1.13 14.45
CA GLN A 167 6.24 1.70 15.78
C GLN A 167 6.79 0.64 16.72
N LEU A 168 7.83 1.01 17.49
CA LEU A 168 8.43 0.13 18.51
C LEU A 168 7.52 0.00 19.74
N GLY A 169 6.83 1.08 20.13
CA GLY A 169 6.08 1.12 21.39
C GLY A 169 7.02 0.86 22.56
N SER A 170 6.68 -0.11 23.39
CA SER A 170 7.51 -0.53 24.55
C SER A 170 8.57 -1.58 24.22
N ARG A 171 8.69 -2.01 22.95
CA ARG A 171 9.59 -3.07 22.51
C ARG A 171 10.91 -2.53 21.98
N SER A 172 11.91 -3.42 21.90
CA SER A 172 13.23 -3.07 21.42
C SER A 172 13.36 -3.21 19.89
N LEU A 173 14.31 -2.48 19.30
CA LEU A 173 14.69 -2.65 17.89
C LEU A 173 15.21 -4.06 17.59
N LYS A 174 15.82 -4.74 18.58
CA LYS A 174 16.30 -6.12 18.44
C LYS A 174 15.15 -7.10 18.25
N GLU A 175 14.06 -6.95 19.00
CA GLU A 175 12.85 -7.77 18.86
C GLU A 175 12.18 -7.53 17.53
N LEU A 176 12.12 -6.25 17.10
CA LEU A 176 11.58 -5.91 15.77
C LEU A 176 12.39 -6.60 14.67
N LYS A 177 13.71 -6.46 14.67
CA LYS A 177 14.58 -7.10 13.66
C LYS A 177 14.41 -8.61 13.63
N ALA A 178 14.33 -9.26 14.80
CA ALA A 178 14.07 -10.71 14.86
C ALA A 178 12.71 -11.08 14.22
N SER A 179 11.67 -10.26 14.41
CA SER A 179 10.38 -10.46 13.74
C SER A 179 10.49 -10.28 12.23
N LEU A 180 11.24 -9.28 11.75
CA LEU A 180 11.46 -9.04 10.33
C LEU A 180 12.28 -10.15 9.66
N ASP A 181 13.29 -10.66 10.34
CA ASP A 181 14.10 -11.80 9.88
C ASP A 181 13.24 -13.07 9.73
N ALA A 182 12.30 -13.29 10.66
CA ALA A 182 11.35 -14.40 10.60
C ALA A 182 10.35 -14.28 9.43
N VAL A 183 10.06 -13.06 8.95
CA VAL A 183 9.25 -12.83 7.74
C VAL A 183 9.92 -13.41 6.48
N GLY A 184 11.27 -13.40 6.44
CA GLY A 184 12.06 -14.02 5.39
C GLY A 184 12.10 -13.23 4.06
N TYR A 185 11.62 -12.01 4.01
CA TYR A 185 11.78 -11.13 2.86
C TYR A 185 13.03 -10.23 3.02
N PRO A 186 13.81 -10.02 1.97
CA PRO A 186 14.93 -9.07 2.02
C PRO A 186 14.44 -7.68 2.41
N TYR A 187 15.14 -7.04 3.34
CA TYR A 187 14.82 -5.67 3.74
C TYR A 187 16.07 -4.83 4.03
N SER A 188 15.89 -3.51 3.98
CA SER A 188 16.88 -2.50 4.36
C SER A 188 16.27 -1.57 5.41
N ASP A 189 17.05 -1.23 6.44
CA ASP A 189 16.70 -0.22 7.45
C ASP A 189 16.94 1.18 6.86
N GLU A 190 15.87 1.92 6.63
CA GLU A 190 15.88 3.26 6.04
C GLU A 190 15.64 4.35 7.11
N SER A 191 15.66 4.01 8.40
CA SER A 191 15.34 4.94 9.48
C SER A 191 16.29 6.15 9.56
N THR A 192 17.50 6.02 9.02
CA THR A 192 18.48 7.14 8.94
C THR A 192 18.56 7.79 7.57
N ASN A 193 17.73 7.37 6.63
CA ASN A 193 17.71 7.91 5.27
C ASN A 193 17.33 9.39 5.29
N PRO A 194 18.13 10.29 4.64
CA PRO A 194 17.86 11.74 4.64
C PRO A 194 16.47 12.10 4.08
N ALA A 195 15.99 11.38 3.07
CA ALA A 195 14.68 11.63 2.49
C ALA A 195 13.55 11.31 3.51
N TYR A 196 13.70 10.22 4.27
CA TYR A 196 12.77 9.92 5.37
C TYR A 196 12.77 11.02 6.42
N GLN A 197 13.95 11.45 6.87
CA GLN A 197 14.09 12.46 7.91
C GLN A 197 13.51 13.82 7.50
N LEU A 198 13.59 14.18 6.21
CA LEU A 198 13.12 15.48 5.71
C LEU A 198 11.62 15.48 5.36
N PHE A 199 11.09 14.37 4.85
CA PHE A 199 9.77 14.38 4.23
C PHE A 199 8.71 13.50 4.90
N LEU A 200 9.13 12.54 5.74
CA LEU A 200 8.20 11.54 6.28
C LEU A 200 8.22 11.43 7.82
N ARG A 201 9.27 11.87 8.50
CA ARG A 201 9.41 11.76 9.95
C ARG A 201 8.71 12.86 10.73
#